data_56247c0a3e208cd8a84b18eefeeeaf5d
#
_entry.id   56247c0a3e208cd8a84b18eefeeeaf5d
#
_cell.length_a   1.000
_cell.length_b   1.000
_cell.length_c   1.000
_cell.angle_alpha   90.00
_cell.angle_beta   90.00
_cell.angle_gamma   90.00
#
_symmetry.space_group_name_H-M   'P 1'
#
loop_
_entity.id
_entity.type
_entity.pdbx_description
1 polymer ?
#
loop_
_entity_poly.entity_id
_entity_poly.type
_entity_poly.pdbx_seq_one_letter_code
_entity_poly.pdbx_strand_id
1 'polypeptide(L)'
;RNERLAAEREERLISAAQMEARKTVLAAKQAVMEETYAKALEKLRNLSETRYVEVLTELLLQAAPHGVGEVLFSAQDRETVGQAAVDAANGKSGGKLTLSGETAPIQGGFILKDGNVEVNCAFDTLVRLQKAETAGQVAQRLFG
;
A
#
# COMPACT_ATOMS: atom_id res chain seq x y z
N ARG A 1 -12.24 45.53 34.96
CA ARG A 1 -12.95 45.20 33.69
C ARG A 1 -11.97 45.13 32.50
N ASN A 2 -11.13 46.13 32.35
CA ASN A 2 -10.13 46.13 31.28
C ASN A 2 -9.06 45.02 31.48
N GLU A 3 -8.69 44.76 32.72
CA GLU A 3 -7.74 43.68 33.05
C GLU A 3 -8.29 42.31 32.73
N ARG A 4 -9.59 42.11 32.94
CA ARG A 4 -10.27 40.86 32.63
C ARG A 4 -10.31 40.62 31.12
N LEU A 5 -10.64 41.64 30.34
CA LEU A 5 -10.67 41.59 28.87
C LEU A 5 -9.29 41.30 28.28
N ALA A 6 -8.23 41.89 28.84
CA ALA A 6 -6.86 41.64 28.43
C ALA A 6 -6.43 40.21 28.70
N ALA A 7 -6.78 39.69 29.90
CA ALA A 7 -6.48 38.31 30.28
C ALA A 7 -7.19 37.29 29.38
N GLU A 8 -8.48 37.53 29.08
CA GLU A 8 -9.26 36.69 28.18
C GLU A 8 -8.68 36.68 26.74
N ARG A 9 -8.19 37.83 26.28
CA ARG A 9 -7.58 38.00 24.96
C ARG A 9 -6.27 37.24 24.90
N GLU A 10 -5.45 37.35 25.93
CA GLU A 10 -4.17 36.63 26.04
C GLU A 10 -4.39 35.12 26.06
N GLU A 11 -5.37 34.65 26.82
CA GLU A 11 -5.70 33.21 26.87
C GLU A 11 -6.13 32.68 25.51
N ARG A 12 -6.94 33.46 24.75
CA ARG A 12 -7.33 33.07 23.39
C ARG A 12 -6.14 33.00 22.43
N LEU A 13 -5.18 33.91 22.52
CA LEU A 13 -3.96 33.91 21.71
C LEU A 13 -3.09 32.71 22.01
N ILE A 14 -2.93 32.33 23.28
CA ILE A 14 -2.19 31.15 23.70
C ILE A 14 -2.85 29.88 23.14
N SER A 15 -4.17 29.77 23.25
CA SER A 15 -4.92 28.63 22.72
C SER A 15 -4.78 28.49 21.21
N ALA A 16 -4.84 29.60 20.47
CA ALA A 16 -4.65 29.62 19.02
C ALA A 16 -3.24 29.18 18.63
N ALA A 17 -2.22 29.66 19.34
CA ALA A 17 -0.83 29.27 19.12
C ALA A 17 -0.61 27.79 19.37
N GLN A 18 -1.22 27.23 20.42
CA GLN A 18 -1.15 25.79 20.72
C GLN A 18 -1.83 24.96 19.63
N MET A 19 -2.96 25.41 19.10
CA MET A 19 -3.62 24.73 17.96
C MET A 19 -2.74 24.72 16.71
N GLU A 20 -2.12 25.83 16.38
CA GLU A 20 -1.20 25.90 15.23
C GLU A 20 0.01 25.00 15.42
N ALA A 21 0.59 24.95 16.61
CA ALA A 21 1.70 24.05 16.91
C ALA A 21 1.29 22.58 16.76
N ARG A 22 0.09 22.20 17.23
CA ARG A 22 -0.41 20.83 17.05
C ARG A 22 -0.61 20.48 15.58
N LYS A 23 -1.17 21.39 14.80
CA LYS A 23 -1.35 21.19 13.34
C LYS A 23 -0.01 20.98 12.65
N THR A 24 0.99 21.79 12.99
CA THR A 24 2.33 21.69 12.42
C THR A 24 2.99 20.35 12.75
N VAL A 25 2.91 19.91 14.00
CA VAL A 25 3.44 18.62 14.44
C VAL A 25 2.73 17.47 13.74
N LEU A 26 1.40 17.52 13.63
CA LEU A 26 0.61 16.49 12.96
C LEU A 26 0.96 16.42 11.48
N ALA A 27 1.08 17.56 10.80
CA ALA A 27 1.48 17.61 9.39
C ALA A 27 2.88 17.01 9.18
N ALA A 28 3.82 17.29 10.08
CA ALA A 28 5.17 16.73 10.01
C ALA A 28 5.15 15.20 10.20
N LYS A 29 4.37 14.69 11.16
CA LYS A 29 4.21 13.25 11.38
C LYS A 29 3.61 12.57 10.16
N GLN A 30 2.58 13.15 9.56
CA GLN A 30 1.95 12.61 8.35
C GLN A 30 2.93 12.59 7.17
N ALA A 31 3.73 13.63 7.00
CA ALA A 31 4.74 13.68 5.95
C ALA A 31 5.79 12.58 6.11
N VAL A 32 6.28 12.34 7.33
CA VAL A 32 7.24 11.26 7.61
C VAL A 32 6.62 9.89 7.33
N MET A 33 5.38 9.67 7.73
CA MET A 33 4.67 8.42 7.47
C MET A 33 4.48 8.19 5.97
N GLU A 34 4.07 9.21 5.21
CA GLU A 34 3.93 9.13 3.76
C GLU A 34 5.26 8.77 3.10
N GLU A 35 6.35 9.37 3.54
CA GLU A 35 7.69 9.06 3.03
C GLU A 35 8.08 7.62 3.31
N THR A 36 7.77 7.09 4.50
CA THR A 36 8.02 5.71 4.88
C THR A 36 7.30 4.73 3.95
N TYR A 37 6.02 4.97 3.67
CA TYR A 37 5.24 4.12 2.76
C TYR A 37 5.70 4.26 1.30
N ALA A 38 6.07 5.45 0.87
CA ALA A 38 6.62 5.68 -0.47
C ALA A 38 7.92 4.90 -0.68
N LYS A 39 8.79 4.87 0.33
CA LYS A 39 10.04 4.08 0.29
C LYS A 39 9.77 2.59 0.24
N ALA A 40 8.77 2.10 0.97
CA ALA A 40 8.37 0.70 0.94
C ALA A 40 7.88 0.32 -0.46
N LEU A 41 7.05 1.15 -1.08
CA LEU A 41 6.56 0.94 -2.44
C LEU A 41 7.71 0.93 -3.45
N GLU A 42 8.66 1.84 -3.32
CA GLU A 42 9.84 1.92 -4.19
C GLU A 42 10.69 0.65 -4.08
N LYS A 43 10.89 0.12 -2.88
CA LYS A 43 11.60 -1.14 -2.67
C LYS A 43 10.91 -2.30 -3.39
N LEU A 44 9.60 -2.37 -3.34
CA LEU A 44 8.82 -3.39 -4.05
C LEU A 44 8.99 -3.28 -5.57
N ARG A 45 9.06 -2.06 -6.09
CA ARG A 45 9.26 -1.82 -7.53
C ARG A 45 10.67 -2.17 -8.01
N ASN A 46 11.66 -2.12 -7.12
CA ASN A 46 13.08 -2.32 -7.44
C ASN A 46 13.62 -3.69 -7.05
N LEU A 47 12.74 -4.65 -6.78
CA LEU A 47 13.13 -6.03 -6.51
C LEU A 47 13.80 -6.64 -7.75
N SER A 48 14.76 -7.56 -7.55
CA SER A 48 15.29 -8.37 -8.63
C SER A 48 14.15 -9.19 -9.25
N GLU A 49 14.30 -9.56 -10.53
CA GLU A 49 13.27 -10.33 -11.22
C GLU A 49 12.95 -11.63 -10.50
N THR A 50 13.97 -12.37 -10.04
CA THR A 50 13.79 -13.61 -9.29
C THR A 50 13.00 -13.37 -8.00
N ARG A 51 13.36 -12.36 -7.22
CA ARG A 51 12.66 -12.02 -5.98
C ARG A 51 11.25 -11.54 -6.24
N TYR A 52 11.05 -10.80 -7.31
CA TYR A 52 9.73 -10.32 -7.70
C TYR A 52 8.80 -11.48 -8.04
N VAL A 53 9.29 -12.46 -8.80
CA VAL A 53 8.51 -13.68 -9.10
C VAL A 53 8.12 -14.41 -7.82
N GLU A 54 9.03 -14.53 -6.85
CA GLU A 54 8.72 -15.14 -5.55
C GLU A 54 7.60 -14.40 -4.81
N VAL A 55 7.69 -13.07 -4.76
CA VAL A 55 6.67 -12.23 -4.10
C VAL A 55 5.33 -12.38 -4.79
N LEU A 56 5.30 -12.29 -6.12
CA LEU A 56 4.07 -12.45 -6.89
C LEU A 56 3.46 -13.84 -6.69
N THR A 57 4.28 -14.88 -6.64
CA THR A 57 3.84 -16.25 -6.41
C THR A 57 3.13 -16.37 -5.06
N GLU A 58 3.74 -15.85 -3.99
CA GLU A 58 3.14 -15.88 -2.66
C GLU A 58 1.82 -15.10 -2.60
N LEU A 59 1.77 -13.92 -3.23
CA LEU A 59 0.55 -13.13 -3.29
C LEU A 59 -0.56 -13.84 -4.08
N LEU A 60 -0.22 -14.51 -5.19
CA LEU A 60 -1.18 -15.30 -5.96
C LEU A 60 -1.74 -16.45 -5.14
N LEU A 61 -0.92 -17.14 -4.37
CA LEU A 61 -1.37 -18.22 -3.50
C LEU A 61 -2.33 -17.71 -2.42
N GLN A 62 -2.08 -16.54 -1.87
CA GLN A 62 -2.97 -15.92 -0.88
C GLN A 62 -4.26 -15.39 -1.49
N ALA A 63 -4.18 -14.77 -2.67
CA ALA A 63 -5.33 -14.17 -3.35
C ALA A 63 -6.27 -15.19 -3.96
N ALA A 64 -5.78 -16.35 -4.35
CA ALA A 64 -6.53 -17.41 -5.00
C ALA A 64 -6.52 -18.70 -4.17
N PRO A 65 -7.25 -18.77 -3.06
CA PRO A 65 -7.25 -19.95 -2.19
C PRO A 65 -7.78 -21.21 -2.90
N HIS A 66 -8.59 -21.06 -3.92
CA HIS A 66 -9.09 -22.17 -4.73
C HIS A 66 -8.24 -22.46 -5.97
N GLY A 67 -7.20 -21.67 -6.19
CA GLY A 67 -6.25 -21.87 -7.29
C GLY A 67 -6.83 -21.60 -8.67
N VAL A 68 -7.90 -20.84 -8.80
CA VAL A 68 -8.53 -20.49 -10.08
C VAL A 68 -8.68 -18.99 -10.22
N GLY A 69 -8.64 -18.52 -11.45
CA GLY A 69 -8.81 -17.11 -11.76
C GLY A 69 -7.94 -16.67 -12.93
N GLU A 70 -8.22 -15.48 -13.42
CA GLU A 70 -7.48 -14.81 -14.48
C GLU A 70 -6.64 -13.71 -13.88
N VAL A 71 -5.34 -13.71 -14.16
CA VAL A 71 -4.37 -12.79 -13.56
C VAL A 71 -3.98 -11.72 -14.57
N LEU A 72 -4.20 -10.44 -14.20
CA LEU A 72 -3.84 -9.28 -15.01
C LEU A 72 -2.63 -8.59 -14.39
N PHE A 73 -1.58 -8.40 -15.20
CA PHE A 73 -0.38 -7.64 -14.82
C PHE A 73 -0.32 -6.32 -15.60
N SER A 74 0.64 -5.47 -15.26
CA SER A 74 0.99 -4.35 -16.13
C SER A 74 1.52 -4.89 -17.45
N ALA A 75 1.53 -4.07 -18.49
CA ALA A 75 2.03 -4.49 -19.80
C ALA A 75 3.48 -4.98 -19.72
N GLN A 76 4.33 -4.32 -18.94
CA GLN A 76 5.72 -4.70 -18.74
C GLN A 76 5.86 -6.03 -17.98
N ASP A 77 5.14 -6.18 -16.87
CA ASP A 77 5.24 -7.37 -16.03
C ASP A 77 4.66 -8.60 -16.70
N ARG A 78 3.61 -8.42 -17.49
CA ARG A 78 3.05 -9.53 -18.27
C ARG A 78 4.08 -10.15 -19.19
N GLU A 79 4.92 -9.35 -19.83
CA GLU A 79 5.94 -9.82 -20.74
C GLU A 79 7.17 -10.41 -20.03
N THR A 80 7.50 -9.90 -18.84
CA THR A 80 8.73 -10.25 -18.14
C THR A 80 8.55 -11.35 -17.09
N VAL A 81 7.62 -11.17 -16.16
CA VAL A 81 7.49 -12.05 -14.98
C VAL A 81 6.13 -12.74 -14.87
N GLY A 82 5.12 -12.28 -15.59
CA GLY A 82 3.74 -12.72 -15.41
C GLY A 82 3.56 -14.22 -15.56
N GLN A 83 4.04 -14.82 -16.65
CA GLN A 83 3.88 -16.25 -16.90
C GLN A 83 4.66 -17.08 -15.86
N ALA A 84 5.86 -16.65 -15.49
CA ALA A 84 6.68 -17.35 -14.51
C ALA A 84 5.98 -17.38 -13.13
N ALA A 85 5.37 -16.26 -12.72
CA ALA A 85 4.65 -16.17 -11.45
C ALA A 85 3.39 -17.06 -11.45
N VAL A 86 2.62 -17.02 -12.53
CA VAL A 86 1.41 -17.85 -12.68
C VAL A 86 1.77 -19.33 -12.67
N ASP A 87 2.79 -19.74 -13.41
CA ASP A 87 3.25 -21.12 -13.47
C ASP A 87 3.77 -21.60 -12.11
N ALA A 88 4.54 -20.77 -11.41
CA ALA A 88 5.03 -21.09 -10.08
C ALA A 88 3.90 -21.26 -9.06
N ALA A 89 2.90 -20.38 -9.10
CA ALA A 89 1.74 -20.50 -8.22
C ALA A 89 0.93 -21.76 -8.50
N ASN A 90 0.70 -22.07 -9.78
CA ASN A 90 0.02 -23.32 -10.18
C ASN A 90 0.79 -24.55 -9.76
N GLY A 91 2.12 -24.51 -9.86
CA GLY A 91 2.98 -25.61 -9.46
C GLY A 91 2.92 -25.88 -7.94
N LYS A 92 2.82 -24.84 -7.13
CA LYS A 92 2.76 -24.98 -5.68
C LYS A 92 1.37 -25.37 -5.17
N SER A 93 0.31 -24.85 -5.79
CA SER A 93 -1.07 -25.08 -5.33
C SER A 93 -1.78 -26.24 -6.03
N GLY A 94 -1.27 -26.68 -7.18
CA GLY A 94 -1.99 -27.57 -8.07
C GLY A 94 -3.17 -26.91 -8.76
N GLY A 95 -3.23 -25.59 -8.77
CA GLY A 95 -4.33 -24.79 -9.31
C GLY A 95 -4.28 -24.61 -10.81
N LYS A 96 -5.23 -23.82 -11.30
CA LYS A 96 -5.41 -23.53 -12.74
C LYS A 96 -5.57 -22.02 -12.99
N LEU A 97 -4.66 -21.21 -12.41
CA LEU A 97 -4.62 -19.79 -12.72
C LEU A 97 -4.20 -19.59 -14.17
N THR A 98 -4.76 -18.59 -14.83
CA THR A 98 -4.44 -18.25 -16.21
C THR A 98 -3.92 -16.82 -16.29
N LEU A 99 -2.92 -16.63 -17.17
CA LEU A 99 -2.43 -15.29 -17.50
C LEU A 99 -3.40 -14.63 -18.47
N SER A 100 -3.96 -13.48 -18.10
CA SER A 100 -4.87 -12.73 -18.96
C SER A 100 -4.15 -12.22 -20.22
N GLY A 101 -4.87 -12.19 -21.34
CA GLY A 101 -4.42 -11.48 -22.53
C GLY A 101 -4.50 -9.96 -22.40
N GLU A 102 -5.25 -9.47 -21.40
CA GLU A 102 -5.37 -8.04 -21.11
C GLU A 102 -4.36 -7.62 -20.06
N THR A 103 -4.03 -6.34 -20.05
CA THR A 103 -3.14 -5.73 -19.05
C THR A 103 -3.92 -4.77 -18.16
N ALA A 104 -3.35 -4.44 -17.00
CA ALA A 104 -3.94 -3.50 -16.06
C ALA A 104 -3.06 -2.25 -15.94
N PRO A 105 -3.64 -1.06 -15.71
CA PRO A 105 -2.89 0.18 -15.55
C PRO A 105 -2.31 0.29 -14.13
N ILE A 106 -1.46 -0.65 -13.75
CA ILE A 106 -0.82 -0.73 -12.44
C ILE A 106 0.70 -0.69 -12.60
N GLN A 107 1.42 -0.40 -11.52
CA GLN A 107 2.88 -0.29 -11.53
C GLN A 107 3.57 -1.39 -10.74
N GLY A 108 2.97 -2.53 -10.61
CA GLY A 108 3.48 -3.68 -9.90
C GLY A 108 2.36 -4.43 -9.22
N GLY A 109 2.58 -5.72 -8.96
CA GLY A 109 1.52 -6.59 -8.48
C GLY A 109 0.62 -7.07 -9.59
N PHE A 110 -0.62 -7.38 -9.27
CA PHE A 110 -1.59 -7.93 -10.23
C PHE A 110 -3.03 -7.63 -9.78
N ILE A 111 -3.95 -7.90 -10.70
CA ILE A 111 -5.39 -7.96 -10.40
C ILE A 111 -5.84 -9.37 -10.74
N LEU A 112 -6.53 -10.02 -9.81
CA LEU A 112 -7.08 -11.36 -10.00
C LEU A 112 -8.58 -11.25 -10.25
N LYS A 113 -9.05 -11.86 -11.33
CA LYS A 113 -10.49 -11.94 -11.65
C LYS A 113 -10.94 -13.38 -11.59
N ASP A 114 -11.98 -13.66 -10.81
CA ASP A 114 -12.64 -14.96 -10.73
C ASP A 114 -14.15 -14.74 -10.83
N GLY A 115 -14.70 -14.94 -12.02
CA GLY A 115 -16.09 -14.63 -12.30
C GLY A 115 -16.39 -13.15 -12.09
N ASN A 116 -17.30 -12.85 -11.16
CA ASN A 116 -17.67 -11.47 -10.81
C ASN A 116 -16.84 -10.89 -9.66
N VAL A 117 -15.90 -11.67 -9.12
CA VAL A 117 -15.04 -11.23 -8.02
C VAL A 117 -13.72 -10.73 -8.58
N GLU A 118 -13.31 -9.57 -8.14
CA GLU A 118 -12.02 -8.98 -8.50
C GLU A 118 -11.23 -8.68 -7.23
N VAL A 119 -9.99 -9.16 -7.18
CA VAL A 119 -9.07 -8.91 -6.07
C VAL A 119 -7.93 -8.06 -6.58
N ASN A 120 -7.80 -6.85 -6.05
CA ASN A 120 -6.75 -5.92 -6.44
C ASN A 120 -5.53 -6.11 -5.53
N CYS A 121 -4.49 -6.72 -6.07
CA CYS A 121 -3.20 -6.92 -5.41
C CYS A 121 -2.09 -6.08 -6.05
N ALA A 122 -2.44 -4.93 -6.63
CA ALA A 122 -1.45 -3.95 -7.07
C ALA A 122 -0.66 -3.45 -5.87
N PHE A 123 0.63 -3.23 -6.02
CA PHE A 123 1.50 -2.87 -4.90
C PHE A 123 1.09 -1.57 -4.22
N ASP A 124 0.68 -0.56 -4.96
CA ASP A 124 0.19 0.70 -4.40
C ASP A 124 -1.08 0.50 -3.57
N THR A 125 -1.97 -0.39 -4.00
CA THR A 125 -3.17 -0.76 -3.25
C THR A 125 -2.80 -1.48 -1.95
N LEU A 126 -1.89 -2.45 -2.01
CA LEU A 126 -1.46 -3.22 -0.83
C LEU A 126 -0.77 -2.32 0.20
N VAL A 127 0.10 -1.42 -0.25
CA VAL A 127 0.78 -0.47 0.63
C VAL A 127 -0.23 0.48 1.28
N ARG A 128 -1.22 0.96 0.52
CA ARG A 128 -2.26 1.84 1.05
C ARG A 128 -3.13 1.14 2.11
N LEU A 129 -3.49 -0.12 1.88
CA LEU A 129 -4.25 -0.91 2.85
C LEU A 129 -3.44 -1.18 4.11
N GLN A 130 -2.17 -1.52 3.96
CA GLN A 130 -1.25 -1.72 5.06
C GLN A 130 -1.07 -0.43 5.87
N LYS A 131 -0.98 0.70 5.21
CA LYS A 131 -0.94 2.02 5.83
C LYS A 131 -2.16 2.27 6.72
N ALA A 132 -3.35 1.96 6.23
CA ALA A 132 -4.59 2.13 7.00
C ALA A 132 -4.61 1.24 8.26
N GLU A 133 -4.09 0.01 8.18
CA GLU A 133 -4.03 -0.92 9.31
C GLU A 133 -2.92 -0.58 10.31
N THR A 134 -1.77 -0.11 9.83
CA THR A 134 -0.57 0.03 10.64
C THR A 134 -0.19 1.47 10.97
N ALA A 135 -0.97 2.45 10.55
CA ALA A 135 -0.66 3.87 10.78
C ALA A 135 -0.37 4.18 12.26
N GLY A 136 -1.18 3.65 13.18
CA GLY A 136 -0.98 3.83 14.61
C GLY A 136 0.31 3.19 15.12
N GLN A 137 0.65 2.00 14.63
CA GLN A 137 1.87 1.29 15.00
C GLN A 137 3.12 1.98 14.46
N VAL A 138 3.06 2.47 13.22
CA VAL A 138 4.17 3.21 12.61
C VAL A 138 4.39 4.53 13.36
N ALA A 139 3.33 5.26 13.68
CA ALA A 139 3.42 6.48 14.45
C ALA A 139 4.03 6.23 15.84
N GLN A 140 3.65 5.13 16.49
CA GLN A 140 4.19 4.75 17.79
C GLN A 140 5.70 4.46 17.71
N ARG A 141 6.16 3.79 16.67
CA ARG A 141 7.59 3.51 16.46
C ARG A 141 8.40 4.77 16.17
N LEU A 142 7.84 5.66 15.35
CA LEU A 142 8.56 6.86 14.91
C LEU A 142 8.55 7.98 15.96
N PHE A 143 7.47 8.09 16.73
CA PHE A 143 7.20 9.25 17.58
C PHE A 143 6.90 8.91 19.05
N GLY A 144 6.71 7.65 19.34
CA GLY A 144 6.52 7.14 20.69
C GLY A 144 7.82 6.99 21.43
#